data_a0c33405162f64e1751d6f7ca3673adb
#
_entry.id   a0c33405162f64e1751d6f7ca3673adb
#
_cell.length_a   1.000
_cell.length_b   1.000
_cell.length_c   1.000
_cell.angle_alpha   90.00
_cell.angle_beta   90.00
_cell.angle_gamma   90.00
#
_symmetry.space_group_name_H-M   'P 1'
#
loop_
_entity.id
_entity.type
_entity.pdbx_description
1 polymer ?
#
loop_
_entity_poly.entity_id
_entity_poly.type
_entity_poly.pdbx_seq_one_letter_code
_entity_poly.pdbx_strand_id
1 'polypeptide(L)'
;VHFTDEALSAAVSLSDRYIQDRYLPDKAIDVLDEAGARMRIRNMVLPEELQKIDDDLRKLRAAKESAIADQDFERAARVRDEEEKLQKQRVEAQKNWEEKTSKTLNEVSVEDVADIVSMTTGVPVSNLTEAETEKLLRMESVLHERVIGQDEAITALSKAIRRSRSGLKDPKRPVGSFIFLGPSGVGKTELSKALAEFLFNSEDALISFDMSEYMEKHSVSRLVGSPPGYVGYDEGGQLTKAVRQRPYSVVLFDEIEKAHPDVFNILLQILEEGRLTDSQGRVVDFRNTVIIMTSNVGAREITTSAPLGFASGDKGGLDDKEIKSRVMSEVKKLFRPEFLNRIDEIIVFKSLTEDEIVEIVDLMIDELRQRLIEQNMTINLTKQASKLIAKEGTDLSFGARPLRRAIQRLIEDPISEQILEGKWTSGSVIDVDVEHTEDGDHLTFVPGTGSIPAPRKRDTIAAEAELLLAGYDLSHAGLSSRGGGSSSGDQAAD
;
A
#
# COMPACT_ATOMS: atom_id res chain seq x y z
N VAL A 1 5.37 -30.97 -15.64
CA VAL A 1 6.17 -29.94 -14.99
C VAL A 1 7.26 -30.63 -14.18
N HIS A 2 8.50 -30.27 -14.40
CA HIS A 2 9.66 -30.74 -13.64
C HIS A 2 10.05 -29.69 -12.61
N PHE A 3 10.40 -30.13 -11.39
CA PHE A 3 10.95 -29.25 -10.37
C PHE A 3 12.45 -29.51 -10.27
N THR A 4 13.24 -28.46 -10.25
CA THR A 4 14.68 -28.59 -9.99
C THR A 4 14.92 -28.94 -8.52
N ASP A 5 15.99 -29.64 -8.18
CA ASP A 5 16.34 -29.95 -6.79
C ASP A 5 16.54 -28.68 -5.95
N GLU A 6 17.01 -27.61 -6.59
CA GLU A 6 17.18 -26.29 -5.99
C GLU A 6 15.81 -25.65 -5.68
N ALA A 7 14.80 -25.79 -6.57
CA ALA A 7 13.45 -25.31 -6.34
C ALA A 7 12.77 -26.08 -5.19
N LEU A 8 12.97 -27.38 -5.09
CA LEU A 8 12.46 -28.19 -3.96
C LEU A 8 13.07 -27.74 -2.63
N SER A 9 14.38 -27.52 -2.60
CA SER A 9 15.07 -27.01 -1.41
C SER A 9 14.62 -25.59 -1.06
N ALA A 10 14.40 -24.74 -2.06
CA ALA A 10 13.87 -23.38 -1.89
C ALA A 10 12.46 -23.39 -1.36
N ALA A 11 11.56 -24.27 -1.84
CA ALA A 11 10.20 -24.38 -1.35
C ALA A 11 10.14 -24.70 0.14
N VAL A 12 10.99 -25.58 0.62
CA VAL A 12 11.10 -25.90 2.05
C VAL A 12 11.63 -24.70 2.84
N SER A 13 12.76 -24.14 2.43
CA SER A 13 13.43 -23.07 3.18
C SER A 13 12.64 -21.75 3.17
N LEU A 14 12.04 -21.38 2.01
CA LEU A 14 11.27 -20.17 1.89
C LEU A 14 9.90 -20.31 2.58
N SER A 15 9.21 -21.43 2.43
CA SER A 15 7.95 -21.65 3.15
C SER A 15 8.15 -21.68 4.66
N ASP A 16 9.25 -22.28 5.15
CA ASP A 16 9.55 -22.30 6.57
C ASP A 16 9.84 -20.91 7.14
N ARG A 17 10.52 -20.09 6.37
CA ARG A 17 10.88 -18.75 6.78
C ARG A 17 9.74 -17.75 6.67
N TYR A 18 8.89 -17.85 5.64
CA TYR A 18 7.94 -16.79 5.26
C TYR A 18 6.47 -17.15 5.51
N ILE A 19 6.10 -18.45 5.55
CA ILE A 19 4.72 -18.90 5.83
C ILE A 19 4.65 -19.44 7.25
N GLN A 20 4.01 -18.70 8.17
CA GLN A 20 4.02 -18.99 9.59
C GLN A 20 2.73 -19.63 10.11
N ASP A 21 1.66 -19.58 9.36
CA ASP A 21 0.33 -20.08 9.72
C ASP A 21 0.14 -21.58 9.47
N ARG A 22 1.12 -22.23 8.82
CA ARG A 22 1.11 -23.65 8.47
C ARG A 22 2.41 -24.36 8.84
N TYR A 23 2.37 -25.68 8.91
CA TYR A 23 3.52 -26.52 9.28
C TYR A 23 4.15 -27.22 8.08
N LEU A 24 5.42 -27.55 8.18
CA LEU A 24 6.09 -28.46 7.24
C LEU A 24 5.57 -29.90 7.50
N PRO A 25 5.41 -30.73 6.45
CA PRO A 25 5.76 -30.47 5.04
C PRO A 25 4.67 -29.75 4.24
N ASP A 26 3.44 -29.62 4.74
CA ASP A 26 2.25 -29.19 4.00
C ASP A 26 2.44 -27.83 3.32
N LYS A 27 2.97 -26.83 4.03
CA LYS A 27 3.22 -25.50 3.45
C LYS A 27 4.21 -25.50 2.27
N ALA A 28 5.19 -26.40 2.28
CA ALA A 28 6.14 -26.52 1.17
C ALA A 28 5.50 -27.21 -0.05
N ILE A 29 4.64 -28.19 0.20
CA ILE A 29 3.87 -28.90 -0.85
C ILE A 29 2.90 -27.94 -1.51
N ASP A 30 2.17 -27.12 -0.74
CA ASP A 30 1.25 -26.11 -1.25
C ASP A 30 1.96 -25.12 -2.19
N VAL A 31 3.13 -24.63 -1.79
CA VAL A 31 3.94 -23.72 -2.63
C VAL A 31 4.37 -24.39 -3.94
N LEU A 32 4.77 -25.65 -3.89
CA LEU A 32 5.13 -26.41 -5.09
C LEU A 32 3.95 -26.65 -6.01
N ASP A 33 2.80 -27.03 -5.45
CA ASP A 33 1.57 -27.22 -6.24
C ASP A 33 1.14 -25.94 -6.93
N GLU A 34 1.16 -24.81 -6.22
CA GLU A 34 0.83 -23.51 -6.79
C GLU A 34 1.81 -23.08 -7.88
N ALA A 35 3.13 -23.27 -7.65
CA ALA A 35 4.17 -22.99 -8.65
C ALA A 35 3.99 -23.86 -9.89
N GLY A 36 3.68 -25.15 -9.72
CA GLY A 36 3.41 -26.06 -10.80
C GLY A 36 2.12 -25.72 -11.57
N ALA A 37 1.08 -25.29 -10.87
CA ALA A 37 -0.20 -24.86 -11.47
C ALA A 37 0.01 -23.57 -12.29
N ARG A 38 0.70 -22.57 -11.74
CA ARG A 38 1.01 -21.33 -12.44
C ARG A 38 1.84 -21.56 -13.70
N MET A 39 2.85 -22.44 -13.62
CA MET A 39 3.64 -22.83 -14.78
C MET A 39 2.78 -23.47 -15.87
N ARG A 40 1.81 -24.33 -15.53
CA ARG A 40 0.86 -24.89 -16.49
C ARG A 40 0.00 -23.83 -17.15
N ILE A 41 -0.55 -22.88 -16.35
CA ILE A 41 -1.39 -21.80 -16.88
C ILE A 41 -0.58 -20.92 -17.83
N ARG A 42 0.66 -20.54 -17.47
CA ARG A 42 1.56 -19.75 -18.32
C ARG A 42 1.84 -20.43 -19.65
N ASN A 43 1.95 -21.75 -19.64
CA ASN A 43 2.15 -22.55 -20.85
C ASN A 43 0.88 -22.78 -21.67
N MET A 44 -0.31 -22.53 -21.10
CA MET A 44 -1.60 -22.61 -21.80
C MET A 44 -1.98 -21.31 -22.50
N VAL A 45 -1.39 -20.19 -22.14
CA VAL A 45 -1.68 -18.90 -22.79
C VAL A 45 -1.04 -18.88 -24.18
N LEU A 46 -1.88 -18.78 -25.20
CA LEU A 46 -1.43 -18.64 -26.60
C LEU A 46 -0.65 -17.32 -26.76
N PRO A 47 0.49 -17.33 -27.45
CA PRO A 47 1.22 -16.12 -27.78
C PRO A 47 0.34 -15.11 -28.51
N GLU A 48 0.60 -13.81 -28.29
CA GLU A 48 -0.13 -12.72 -28.97
C GLU A 48 -0.13 -12.85 -30.50
N GLU A 49 0.93 -13.41 -31.08
CA GLU A 49 1.03 -13.66 -32.52
C GLU A 49 -0.02 -14.67 -32.99
N LEU A 50 -0.24 -15.75 -32.24
CA LEU A 50 -1.27 -16.75 -32.56
C LEU A 50 -2.67 -16.19 -32.34
N GLN A 51 -2.88 -15.39 -31.31
CA GLN A 51 -4.17 -14.73 -31.05
C GLN A 51 -4.53 -13.76 -32.19
N LYS A 52 -3.59 -12.96 -32.67
CA LYS A 52 -3.80 -12.06 -33.83
C LYS A 52 -4.17 -12.84 -35.08
N ILE A 53 -3.45 -13.95 -35.36
CA ILE A 53 -3.76 -14.82 -36.51
C ILE A 53 -5.18 -15.42 -36.39
N ASP A 54 -5.58 -15.86 -35.19
CA ASP A 54 -6.94 -16.40 -34.97
C ASP A 54 -8.04 -15.33 -35.14
N ASP A 55 -7.79 -14.09 -34.68
CA ASP A 55 -8.69 -12.96 -34.90
C ASP A 55 -8.84 -12.58 -36.39
N ASP A 56 -7.74 -12.57 -37.11
CA ASP A 56 -7.76 -12.28 -38.55
C ASP A 56 -8.43 -13.41 -39.35
N LEU A 57 -8.24 -14.66 -38.96
CA LEU A 57 -8.97 -15.78 -39.50
C LEU A 57 -10.50 -15.66 -39.27
N ARG A 58 -10.92 -15.20 -38.10
CA ARG A 58 -12.35 -14.93 -37.83
C ARG A 58 -12.91 -13.85 -38.74
N LYS A 59 -12.14 -12.73 -38.91
CA LYS A 59 -12.55 -11.63 -39.82
C LYS A 59 -12.65 -12.11 -41.27
N LEU A 60 -11.69 -12.90 -41.77
CA LEU A 60 -11.72 -13.43 -43.13
C LEU A 60 -12.89 -14.40 -43.33
N ARG A 61 -13.23 -15.26 -42.36
CA ARG A 61 -14.39 -16.12 -42.41
C ARG A 61 -15.71 -15.34 -42.50
N ALA A 62 -15.86 -14.30 -41.68
CA ALA A 62 -17.03 -13.43 -41.72
C ALA A 62 -17.13 -12.68 -43.07
N ALA A 63 -16.02 -12.21 -43.62
CA ALA A 63 -15.95 -11.56 -44.91
C ALA A 63 -16.30 -12.52 -46.08
N LYS A 64 -15.88 -13.79 -45.98
CA LYS A 64 -16.22 -14.84 -46.96
C LYS A 64 -17.69 -15.18 -46.91
N GLU A 65 -18.30 -15.31 -45.73
CA GLU A 65 -19.75 -15.54 -45.60
C GLU A 65 -20.57 -14.39 -46.16
N SER A 66 -20.14 -13.13 -45.88
CA SER A 66 -20.78 -11.95 -46.47
C SER A 66 -20.68 -11.92 -48.01
N ALA A 67 -19.49 -12.20 -48.56
CA ALA A 67 -19.31 -12.23 -50.01
C ALA A 67 -20.13 -13.36 -50.71
N ILE A 68 -20.34 -14.48 -50.04
CA ILE A 68 -21.21 -15.54 -50.53
C ILE A 68 -22.70 -15.12 -50.49
N ALA A 69 -23.12 -14.45 -49.41
CA ALA A 69 -24.48 -13.91 -49.28
C ALA A 69 -24.78 -12.85 -50.35
N ASP A 70 -23.80 -12.04 -50.69
CA ASP A 70 -23.88 -11.00 -51.74
C ASP A 70 -23.72 -11.56 -53.17
N GLN A 71 -23.53 -12.88 -53.32
CA GLN A 71 -23.26 -13.59 -54.59
C GLN A 71 -22.01 -13.10 -55.33
N ASP A 72 -21.06 -12.47 -54.62
CA ASP A 72 -19.77 -12.02 -55.16
C ASP A 72 -18.74 -13.17 -55.06
N PHE A 73 -18.84 -14.11 -56.02
CA PHE A 73 -17.96 -15.31 -56.02
C PHE A 73 -16.49 -15.00 -56.28
N GLU A 74 -16.19 -13.87 -56.93
CA GLU A 74 -14.82 -13.47 -57.20
C GLU A 74 -14.13 -12.98 -55.91
N ARG A 75 -14.86 -12.21 -55.13
CA ARG A 75 -14.41 -11.76 -53.80
C ARG A 75 -14.29 -12.94 -52.81
N ALA A 76 -15.28 -13.85 -52.80
CA ALA A 76 -15.26 -15.04 -51.98
C ALA A 76 -14.05 -15.95 -52.27
N ALA A 77 -13.65 -16.08 -53.57
CA ALA A 77 -12.49 -16.85 -53.96
C ALA A 77 -11.16 -16.20 -53.45
N ARG A 78 -11.01 -14.91 -53.57
CA ARG A 78 -9.82 -14.18 -53.03
C ARG A 78 -9.69 -14.30 -51.52
N VAL A 79 -10.77 -14.09 -50.78
CA VAL A 79 -10.79 -14.25 -49.31
C VAL A 79 -10.49 -15.70 -48.88
N ARG A 80 -10.96 -16.68 -49.65
CA ARG A 80 -10.60 -18.09 -49.39
C ARG A 80 -9.10 -18.35 -49.55
N ASP A 81 -8.48 -17.79 -50.59
CA ASP A 81 -7.03 -17.98 -50.82
C ASP A 81 -6.18 -17.26 -49.72
N GLU A 82 -6.68 -16.18 -49.20
CA GLU A 82 -6.08 -15.47 -48.03
C GLU A 82 -6.27 -16.30 -46.74
N GLU A 83 -7.48 -16.84 -46.52
CA GLU A 83 -7.75 -17.73 -45.37
C GLU A 83 -6.81 -18.95 -45.37
N GLU A 84 -6.60 -19.58 -46.55
CA GLU A 84 -5.72 -20.75 -46.66
C GLU A 84 -4.25 -20.41 -46.35
N LYS A 85 -3.78 -19.25 -46.81
CA LYS A 85 -2.43 -18.77 -46.47
C LYS A 85 -2.26 -18.51 -44.96
N LEU A 86 -3.21 -17.83 -44.36
CA LEU A 86 -3.17 -17.52 -42.94
C LEU A 86 -3.29 -18.78 -42.07
N GLN A 87 -4.05 -19.76 -42.52
CA GLN A 87 -4.19 -21.07 -41.86
C GLN A 87 -2.90 -21.88 -41.89
N LYS A 88 -2.13 -21.81 -43.02
CA LYS A 88 -0.78 -22.40 -43.07
C LYS A 88 0.20 -21.70 -42.09
N GLN A 89 0.16 -20.38 -42.03
CA GLN A 89 0.97 -19.59 -41.08
C GLN A 89 0.61 -19.94 -39.63
N ARG A 90 -0.67 -20.11 -39.31
CA ARG A 90 -1.13 -20.54 -37.97
C ARG A 90 -0.54 -21.88 -37.57
N VAL A 91 -0.62 -22.89 -38.47
CA VAL A 91 -0.06 -24.24 -38.20
C VAL A 91 1.46 -24.20 -37.98
N GLU A 92 2.16 -23.40 -38.76
CA GLU A 92 3.62 -23.26 -38.64
C GLU A 92 4.00 -22.52 -37.35
N ALA A 93 3.29 -21.44 -37.01
CA ALA A 93 3.48 -20.70 -35.76
C ALA A 93 3.15 -21.58 -34.54
N GLN A 94 2.06 -22.35 -34.59
CA GLN A 94 1.67 -23.29 -33.54
C GLN A 94 2.73 -24.37 -33.33
N LYS A 95 3.25 -24.95 -34.40
CA LYS A 95 4.31 -25.97 -34.32
C LYS A 95 5.60 -25.41 -33.71
N ASN A 96 6.00 -24.20 -34.13
CA ASN A 96 7.17 -23.52 -33.58
C ASN A 96 6.97 -23.21 -32.08
N TRP A 97 5.78 -22.84 -31.66
CA TRP A 97 5.44 -22.61 -30.26
C TRP A 97 5.48 -23.90 -29.44
N GLU A 98 4.86 -24.99 -29.94
CA GLU A 98 4.89 -26.29 -29.27
C GLU A 98 6.32 -26.84 -29.13
N GLU A 99 7.18 -26.68 -30.13
CA GLU A 99 8.60 -27.07 -30.07
C GLU A 99 9.42 -26.23 -29.10
N LYS A 100 9.14 -24.95 -28.99
CA LYS A 100 9.76 -24.05 -27.99
C LYS A 100 9.25 -24.38 -26.57
N THR A 101 7.96 -24.59 -26.41
CA THR A 101 7.32 -24.88 -25.13
C THR A 101 7.74 -26.22 -24.56
N SER A 102 7.92 -27.24 -25.42
CA SER A 102 8.33 -28.58 -24.97
C SER A 102 9.80 -28.64 -24.50
N LYS A 103 10.68 -27.74 -24.97
CA LYS A 103 12.12 -27.78 -24.68
C LYS A 103 12.56 -26.87 -23.54
N THR A 104 11.84 -25.79 -23.20
CA THR A 104 12.40 -24.73 -22.35
C THR A 104 11.51 -24.35 -21.15
N LEU A 105 10.24 -24.75 -21.08
CA LEU A 105 9.26 -24.14 -20.17
C LEU A 105 8.60 -25.10 -19.18
N ASN A 106 9.14 -26.29 -18.97
CA ASN A 106 8.52 -27.27 -18.05
C ASN A 106 9.25 -27.42 -16.71
N GLU A 107 10.25 -26.59 -16.42
CA GLU A 107 10.99 -26.65 -15.17
C GLU A 107 10.63 -25.46 -14.26
N VAL A 108 10.19 -25.77 -13.06
CA VAL A 108 9.98 -24.77 -11.99
C VAL A 108 11.33 -24.45 -11.37
N SER A 109 11.70 -23.18 -11.43
CA SER A 109 12.95 -22.65 -10.87
C SER A 109 12.78 -22.17 -9.43
N VAL A 110 13.88 -21.79 -8.78
CA VAL A 110 13.90 -21.12 -7.48
C VAL A 110 13.12 -19.80 -7.54
N GLU A 111 13.21 -19.08 -8.64
CA GLU A 111 12.52 -17.80 -8.84
C GLU A 111 11.00 -17.99 -8.89
N ASP A 112 10.50 -19.01 -9.60
CA ASP A 112 9.06 -19.31 -9.62
C ASP A 112 8.52 -19.64 -8.23
N VAL A 113 9.28 -20.37 -7.42
CA VAL A 113 8.94 -20.68 -6.02
C VAL A 113 8.96 -19.40 -5.17
N ALA A 114 9.97 -18.55 -5.34
CA ALA A 114 10.08 -17.28 -4.62
C ALA A 114 8.92 -16.34 -4.97
N ASP A 115 8.51 -16.31 -6.23
CA ASP A 115 7.34 -15.55 -6.70
C ASP A 115 6.05 -15.99 -6.02
N ILE A 116 5.81 -17.32 -5.91
CA ILE A 116 4.62 -17.85 -5.23
C ILE A 116 4.63 -17.47 -3.75
N VAL A 117 5.77 -17.64 -3.07
CA VAL A 117 5.88 -17.24 -1.66
C VAL A 117 5.67 -15.73 -1.51
N SER A 118 6.19 -14.92 -2.44
CA SER A 118 5.98 -13.47 -2.47
C SER A 118 4.52 -13.11 -2.63
N MET A 119 3.79 -13.76 -3.54
CA MET A 119 2.36 -13.53 -3.75
C MET A 119 1.52 -13.94 -2.55
N THR A 120 1.85 -15.08 -1.93
CA THR A 120 1.11 -15.62 -0.78
C THR A 120 1.33 -14.77 0.47
N THR A 121 2.54 -14.26 0.66
CA THR A 121 2.93 -13.52 1.88
C THR A 121 2.88 -12.00 1.71
N GLY A 122 2.79 -11.50 0.48
CA GLY A 122 2.89 -10.08 0.15
C GLY A 122 4.31 -9.52 0.25
N VAL A 123 5.33 -10.37 0.40
CA VAL A 123 6.73 -9.96 0.60
C VAL A 123 7.60 -10.40 -0.56
N PRO A 124 8.41 -9.50 -1.11
CA PRO A 124 9.43 -9.90 -2.10
C PRO A 124 10.43 -10.86 -1.44
N VAL A 125 10.38 -12.11 -1.84
CA VAL A 125 11.20 -13.20 -1.26
C VAL A 125 12.48 -13.45 -2.07
N SER A 126 12.55 -12.95 -3.30
CA SER A 126 13.76 -13.00 -4.11
C SER A 126 14.92 -12.34 -3.38
N ASN A 127 16.10 -12.93 -3.43
CA ASN A 127 17.35 -12.28 -3.00
C ASN A 127 17.35 -10.85 -3.56
N LEU A 128 17.85 -9.88 -2.77
CA LEU A 128 17.97 -8.47 -3.16
C LEU A 128 18.33 -8.41 -4.65
N THR A 129 17.31 -8.32 -5.50
CA THR A 129 17.49 -8.11 -6.92
C THR A 129 18.10 -6.73 -7.09
N GLU A 130 18.79 -6.48 -8.22
CA GLU A 130 19.25 -5.13 -8.53
C GLU A 130 18.13 -4.10 -8.38
N ALA A 131 16.89 -4.47 -8.74
CA ALA A 131 15.70 -3.66 -8.58
C ALA A 131 15.35 -3.33 -7.12
N GLU A 132 15.50 -4.28 -6.17
CA GLU A 132 15.27 -4.00 -4.74
C GLU A 132 16.37 -3.12 -4.15
N THR A 133 17.61 -3.31 -4.58
CA THR A 133 18.72 -2.45 -4.16
C THR A 133 18.48 -1.02 -4.62
N GLU A 134 18.08 -0.83 -5.89
CA GLU A 134 17.70 0.49 -6.41
C GLU A 134 16.51 1.09 -5.66
N LYS A 135 15.47 0.30 -5.36
CA LYS A 135 14.32 0.73 -4.58
C LYS A 135 14.75 1.25 -3.20
N LEU A 136 15.59 0.49 -2.49
CA LEU A 136 16.11 0.90 -1.18
C LEU A 136 17.00 2.15 -1.24
N LEU A 137 17.75 2.36 -2.34
CA LEU A 137 18.54 3.58 -2.54
C LEU A 137 17.65 4.81 -2.79
N ARG A 138 16.49 4.64 -3.45
CA ARG A 138 15.51 5.72 -3.68
C ARG A 138 14.53 5.92 -2.53
N MET A 139 14.65 5.17 -1.43
CA MET A 139 13.71 5.21 -0.32
C MET A 139 13.45 6.63 0.20
N GLU A 140 14.50 7.44 0.35
CA GLU A 140 14.36 8.82 0.84
C GLU A 140 13.49 9.67 -0.09
N SER A 141 13.71 9.61 -1.41
CA SER A 141 12.91 10.36 -2.38
C SER A 141 11.45 9.91 -2.41
N VAL A 142 11.20 8.60 -2.33
CA VAL A 142 9.82 8.06 -2.32
C VAL A 142 9.08 8.47 -1.04
N LEU A 143 9.74 8.45 0.12
CA LEU A 143 9.13 8.89 1.37
C LEU A 143 8.83 10.39 1.36
N HIS A 144 9.67 11.21 0.70
CA HIS A 144 9.44 12.65 0.53
C HIS A 144 8.27 12.98 -0.41
N GLU A 145 7.85 12.09 -1.28
CA GLU A 145 6.64 12.29 -2.08
C GLU A 145 5.36 12.39 -1.21
N ARG A 146 5.37 11.79 -0.03
CA ARG A 146 4.24 11.79 0.91
C ARG A 146 4.46 12.59 2.17
N VAL A 147 5.69 12.71 2.62
CA VAL A 147 6.04 13.40 3.87
C VAL A 147 6.90 14.60 3.57
N ILE A 148 6.30 15.76 3.71
CA ILE A 148 6.96 17.05 3.46
C ILE A 148 7.84 17.42 4.65
N GLY A 149 9.01 17.97 4.35
CA GLY A 149 10.03 18.28 5.34
C GLY A 149 10.61 17.03 6.01
N GLN A 150 11.02 17.12 7.26
CA GLN A 150 11.49 16.00 8.08
C GLN A 150 12.71 15.26 7.51
N ASP A 151 13.60 15.93 6.77
CA ASP A 151 14.74 15.31 6.07
C ASP A 151 15.62 14.46 6.98
N GLU A 152 15.92 14.94 8.20
CA GLU A 152 16.73 14.20 9.16
C GLU A 152 16.04 12.91 9.62
N ALA A 153 14.72 12.98 9.82
CA ALA A 153 13.91 11.83 10.23
C ALA A 153 13.89 10.76 9.15
N ILE A 154 13.60 11.15 7.91
CA ILE A 154 13.54 10.25 6.74
C ILE A 154 14.91 9.64 6.46
N THR A 155 15.97 10.44 6.51
CA THR A 155 17.35 9.95 6.32
C THR A 155 17.77 8.96 7.40
N ALA A 156 17.48 9.23 8.68
CA ALA A 156 17.81 8.33 9.79
C ALA A 156 17.04 6.98 9.67
N LEU A 157 15.75 7.06 9.38
CA LEU A 157 14.90 5.90 9.15
C LEU A 157 15.43 5.05 7.97
N SER A 158 15.68 5.68 6.83
CA SER A 158 16.16 5.00 5.63
C SER A 158 17.50 4.31 5.83
N LYS A 159 18.44 4.95 6.54
CA LYS A 159 19.74 4.35 6.91
C LYS A 159 19.56 3.11 7.79
N ALA A 160 18.67 3.16 8.77
CA ALA A 160 18.43 2.05 9.68
C ALA A 160 17.79 0.86 8.94
N ILE A 161 16.82 1.12 8.06
CA ILE A 161 16.19 0.08 7.23
C ILE A 161 17.20 -0.54 6.26
N ARG A 162 17.99 0.27 5.56
CA ARG A 162 19.06 -0.23 4.65
C ARG A 162 20.06 -1.11 5.41
N ARG A 163 20.50 -0.71 6.61
CA ARG A 163 21.39 -1.51 7.46
C ARG A 163 20.77 -2.86 7.83
N SER A 164 19.48 -2.90 8.12
CA SER A 164 18.77 -4.14 8.43
C SER A 164 18.66 -5.05 7.20
N ARG A 165 18.28 -4.50 6.05
CA ARG A 165 18.11 -5.27 4.81
C ARG A 165 19.43 -5.77 4.21
N SER A 166 20.55 -5.09 4.46
CA SER A 166 21.88 -5.54 4.04
C SER A 166 22.43 -6.75 4.84
N GLY A 167 21.65 -7.30 5.80
CA GLY A 167 22.05 -8.47 6.59
C GLY A 167 23.04 -8.17 7.73
N LEU A 168 23.31 -6.90 8.01
CA LEU A 168 24.24 -6.50 9.08
C LEU A 168 23.61 -6.45 10.48
N LYS A 169 22.30 -6.71 10.57
CA LYS A 169 21.56 -6.72 11.83
C LYS A 169 21.40 -8.16 12.36
N ASP A 170 21.26 -8.29 13.69
CA ASP A 170 20.94 -9.57 14.33
C ASP A 170 19.60 -10.13 13.78
N PRO A 171 19.60 -11.34 13.17
CA PRO A 171 18.43 -11.94 12.54
C PRO A 171 17.33 -12.30 13.55
N LYS A 172 17.62 -12.29 14.85
CA LYS A 172 16.63 -12.55 15.90
C LYS A 172 15.76 -11.36 16.25
N ARG A 173 16.11 -10.14 15.80
CA ARG A 173 15.42 -8.91 16.14
C ARG A 173 14.47 -8.47 15.01
N PRO A 174 13.45 -7.63 15.29
CA PRO A 174 12.62 -7.03 14.26
C PRO A 174 13.45 -6.30 13.18
N VAL A 175 12.91 -6.11 11.97
CA VAL A 175 13.59 -5.38 10.87
C VAL A 175 14.04 -4.00 11.33
N GLY A 176 13.19 -3.28 12.08
CA GLY A 176 13.50 -1.98 12.64
C GLY A 176 12.71 -1.71 13.89
N SER A 177 13.28 -0.91 14.80
CA SER A 177 12.61 -0.44 16.01
C SER A 177 12.91 1.05 16.22
N PHE A 178 11.84 1.86 16.20
CA PHE A 178 11.94 3.32 16.17
C PHE A 178 11.06 3.98 17.22
N ILE A 179 11.54 5.09 17.79
CA ILE A 179 10.72 6.03 18.54
C ILE A 179 10.66 7.34 17.75
N PHE A 180 9.46 7.77 17.40
CA PHE A 180 9.18 9.04 16.75
C PHE A 180 8.73 10.06 17.79
N LEU A 181 9.54 11.08 18.00
CA LEU A 181 9.31 12.14 18.99
C LEU A 181 8.96 13.44 18.28
N GLY A 182 8.02 14.20 18.82
CA GLY A 182 7.71 15.52 18.27
C GLY A 182 6.27 15.95 18.50
N PRO A 183 5.91 17.18 18.13
CA PRO A 183 4.57 17.72 18.26
C PRO A 183 3.52 16.90 17.53
N SER A 184 2.23 17.12 17.86
CA SER A 184 1.14 16.53 17.10
C SER A 184 1.08 17.12 15.69
N GLY A 185 0.68 16.33 14.69
CA GLY A 185 0.42 16.80 13.33
C GLY A 185 1.67 17.12 12.48
N VAL A 186 2.86 16.64 12.85
CA VAL A 186 4.11 16.86 12.09
C VAL A 186 4.46 15.72 11.12
N GLY A 187 3.57 14.73 10.95
CA GLY A 187 3.76 13.65 9.97
C GLY A 187 4.24 12.32 10.55
N LYS A 188 4.30 12.09 11.87
CA LYS A 188 4.77 10.82 12.48
C LYS A 188 3.99 9.61 11.97
N THR A 189 2.67 9.66 12.01
CA THR A 189 1.78 8.57 11.56
C THR A 189 1.84 8.45 10.04
N GLU A 190 1.94 9.56 9.31
CA GLU A 190 2.02 9.54 7.85
C GLU A 190 3.32 8.89 7.35
N LEU A 191 4.46 9.19 8.00
CA LEU A 191 5.72 8.50 7.71
C LEU A 191 5.62 6.98 7.98
N SER A 192 4.86 6.56 8.99
CA SER A 192 4.63 5.14 9.27
C SER A 192 3.80 4.46 8.17
N LYS A 193 2.79 5.15 7.60
CA LYS A 193 2.00 4.67 6.46
C LYS A 193 2.84 4.60 5.20
N ALA A 194 3.57 5.68 4.89
CA ALA A 194 4.47 5.72 3.74
C ALA A 194 5.53 4.60 3.80
N LEU A 195 6.05 4.30 5.00
CA LEU A 195 6.96 3.19 5.21
C LEU A 195 6.31 1.83 4.96
N ALA A 196 5.07 1.62 5.42
CA ALA A 196 4.34 0.38 5.20
C ALA A 196 4.09 0.15 3.70
N GLU A 197 3.65 1.17 2.99
CA GLU A 197 3.47 1.12 1.55
C GLU A 197 4.79 0.85 0.80
N PHE A 198 5.86 1.55 1.18
CA PHE A 198 7.16 1.37 0.57
C PHE A 198 7.71 -0.05 0.77
N LEU A 199 7.64 -0.60 1.98
CA LEU A 199 8.23 -1.91 2.30
C LEU A 199 7.36 -3.08 1.84
N PHE A 200 6.04 -2.94 1.92
CA PHE A 200 5.09 -4.04 1.78
C PHE A 200 4.03 -3.80 0.69
N ASN A 201 4.19 -2.73 -0.12
CA ASN A 201 3.33 -2.34 -1.24
C ASN A 201 1.85 -2.15 -0.87
N SER A 202 1.55 -1.90 0.41
CA SER A 202 0.18 -1.66 0.90
C SER A 202 0.20 -0.81 2.17
N GLU A 203 -0.65 0.22 2.21
CA GLU A 203 -0.89 0.96 3.46
C GLU A 203 -1.55 0.09 4.54
N ASP A 204 -2.33 -0.92 4.14
CA ASP A 204 -2.97 -1.86 5.06
C ASP A 204 -1.97 -2.75 5.81
N ALA A 205 -0.70 -2.76 5.40
CA ALA A 205 0.36 -3.39 6.16
C ALA A 205 0.74 -2.59 7.43
N LEU A 206 0.13 -1.42 7.68
CA LEU A 206 0.23 -0.70 8.94
C LEU A 206 -0.80 -1.25 9.94
N ILE A 207 -0.31 -1.79 11.07
CA ILE A 207 -1.12 -2.21 12.21
C ILE A 207 -0.93 -1.17 13.31
N SER A 208 -1.97 -0.41 13.65
CA SER A 208 -1.89 0.69 14.62
C SER A 208 -2.63 0.36 15.92
N PHE A 209 -1.99 0.66 17.05
CA PHE A 209 -2.55 0.56 18.40
C PHE A 209 -2.41 1.91 19.08
N ASP A 210 -3.52 2.51 19.52
CA ASP A 210 -3.52 3.70 20.35
C ASP A 210 -3.30 3.30 21.81
N MET A 211 -2.18 3.72 22.38
CA MET A 211 -1.81 3.34 23.75
C MET A 211 -2.68 4.03 24.82
N SER A 212 -3.47 5.02 24.47
CA SER A 212 -4.48 5.56 25.36
C SER A 212 -5.57 4.55 25.76
N GLU A 213 -5.82 3.53 24.92
CA GLU A 213 -6.72 2.42 25.23
C GLU A 213 -6.09 1.37 26.18
N TYR A 214 -4.76 1.41 26.39
CA TYR A 214 -3.99 0.43 27.15
C TYR A 214 -3.31 1.05 28.38
N MET A 215 -3.98 2.02 28.99
CA MET A 215 -3.52 2.70 30.22
C MET A 215 -3.68 1.84 31.47
N GLU A 216 -4.63 0.91 31.46
CA GLU A 216 -4.94 0.07 32.61
C GLU A 216 -4.44 -1.36 32.43
N LYS A 217 -4.08 -2.00 33.54
CA LYS A 217 -3.49 -3.35 33.55
C LYS A 217 -4.37 -4.39 32.83
N HIS A 218 -5.69 -4.32 33.00
CA HIS A 218 -6.60 -5.27 32.35
C HIS A 218 -6.69 -5.06 30.83
N SER A 219 -6.46 -3.83 30.34
CA SER A 219 -6.45 -3.55 28.91
C SER A 219 -5.21 -4.16 28.23
N VAL A 220 -4.09 -4.29 28.94
CA VAL A 220 -2.85 -4.89 28.40
C VAL A 220 -3.05 -6.36 28.01
N SER A 221 -3.89 -7.09 28.76
CA SER A 221 -4.21 -8.48 28.41
C SER A 221 -4.91 -8.61 27.06
N ARG A 222 -5.57 -7.57 26.56
CA ARG A 222 -6.17 -7.57 25.23
C ARG A 222 -5.12 -7.63 24.10
N LEU A 223 -3.88 -7.16 24.35
CA LEU A 223 -2.80 -7.22 23.35
C LEU A 223 -2.29 -8.64 23.14
N VAL A 224 -2.12 -9.40 24.22
CA VAL A 224 -1.51 -10.74 24.20
C VAL A 224 -2.55 -11.86 24.33
N GLY A 225 -3.73 -11.53 24.83
CA GLY A 225 -4.83 -12.45 25.14
C GLY A 225 -5.07 -12.60 26.63
N SER A 226 -6.32 -12.91 27.01
CA SER A 226 -6.71 -13.14 28.39
C SER A 226 -6.20 -14.50 28.89
N PRO A 227 -5.82 -14.63 30.18
CA PRO A 227 -5.49 -15.91 30.77
C PRO A 227 -6.65 -16.92 30.75
N PRO A 228 -6.40 -18.21 30.82
CA PRO A 228 -7.44 -19.23 30.89
C PRO A 228 -8.45 -18.94 32.01
N GLY A 229 -9.75 -19.04 31.70
CA GLY A 229 -10.84 -18.82 32.63
C GLY A 229 -11.36 -17.36 32.71
N TYR A 230 -10.77 -16.42 31.97
CA TYR A 230 -11.26 -15.07 31.86
C TYR A 230 -12.05 -14.87 30.56
N VAL A 231 -12.98 -13.90 30.57
CA VAL A 231 -13.76 -13.52 29.39
C VAL A 231 -12.81 -13.01 28.28
N GLY A 232 -13.00 -13.50 27.04
CA GLY A 232 -12.15 -13.15 25.89
C GLY A 232 -10.93 -14.05 25.67
N TYR A 233 -10.79 -15.17 26.40
CA TYR A 233 -9.71 -16.13 26.18
C TYR A 233 -9.70 -16.73 24.77
N ASP A 234 -10.88 -17.03 24.21
CA ASP A 234 -11.02 -17.64 22.88
C ASP A 234 -10.73 -16.67 21.73
N GLU A 235 -10.82 -15.36 21.97
CA GLU A 235 -10.61 -14.32 20.94
C GLU A 235 -9.12 -14.14 20.58
N GLY A 236 -8.21 -14.56 21.49
CA GLY A 236 -6.77 -14.33 21.36
C GLY A 236 -6.38 -12.86 21.57
N GLY A 237 -5.08 -12.57 21.58
CA GLY A 237 -4.59 -11.19 21.70
C GLY A 237 -4.71 -10.40 20.41
N GLN A 238 -5.08 -9.14 20.51
CA GLN A 238 -5.23 -8.24 19.34
C GLN A 238 -3.91 -8.08 18.59
N LEU A 239 -2.80 -7.80 19.30
CA LEU A 239 -1.47 -7.66 18.73
C LEU A 239 -0.98 -8.98 18.12
N THR A 240 -1.07 -10.07 18.87
CA THR A 240 -0.59 -11.38 18.43
C THR A 240 -1.39 -11.92 17.26
N LYS A 241 -2.70 -11.70 17.23
CA LYS A 241 -3.58 -12.07 16.11
C LYS A 241 -3.27 -11.26 14.87
N ALA A 242 -3.13 -9.94 14.99
CA ALA A 242 -2.88 -9.04 13.86
C ALA A 242 -1.53 -9.36 13.19
N VAL A 243 -0.45 -9.54 13.97
CA VAL A 243 0.87 -9.86 13.44
C VAL A 243 0.93 -11.28 12.86
N ARG A 244 0.21 -12.25 13.44
CA ARG A 244 0.12 -13.59 12.87
C ARG A 244 -0.60 -13.60 11.52
N GLN A 245 -1.62 -12.75 11.36
CA GLN A 245 -2.32 -12.61 10.08
C GLN A 245 -1.51 -11.85 9.04
N ARG A 246 -0.68 -10.87 9.50
CA ARG A 246 0.19 -10.05 8.65
C ARG A 246 1.60 -10.01 9.21
N PRO A 247 2.41 -11.06 9.00
CA PRO A 247 3.77 -11.17 9.57
C PRO A 247 4.72 -10.09 9.05
N TYR A 248 4.41 -9.54 7.88
CA TYR A 248 5.15 -8.47 7.24
C TYR A 248 4.35 -7.18 7.34
N SER A 249 4.61 -6.44 8.39
CA SER A 249 3.83 -5.25 8.72
C SER A 249 4.68 -4.22 9.46
N VAL A 250 4.21 -2.99 9.42
CA VAL A 250 4.64 -1.94 10.33
C VAL A 250 3.68 -1.94 11.50
N VAL A 251 4.17 -2.15 12.71
CA VAL A 251 3.37 -2.12 13.94
C VAL A 251 3.62 -0.79 14.62
N LEU A 252 2.59 0.04 14.68
CA LEU A 252 2.61 1.37 15.26
C LEU A 252 1.96 1.36 16.65
N PHE A 253 2.71 1.76 17.66
CA PHE A 253 2.20 2.05 19.00
C PHE A 253 2.13 3.58 19.15
N ASP A 254 0.94 4.13 19.02
CA ASP A 254 0.73 5.59 19.08
C ASP A 254 0.59 6.05 20.53
N GLU A 255 1.19 7.19 20.87
CA GLU A 255 1.20 7.78 22.21
C GLU A 255 1.74 6.83 23.31
N ILE A 256 2.89 6.23 23.07
CA ILE A 256 3.50 5.20 23.93
C ILE A 256 3.70 5.65 25.39
N GLU A 257 3.81 6.95 25.64
CA GLU A 257 3.91 7.53 26.99
C GLU A 257 2.65 7.29 27.84
N LYS A 258 1.51 7.01 27.22
CA LYS A 258 0.25 6.73 27.93
C LYS A 258 0.09 5.25 28.30
N ALA A 259 0.91 4.39 27.75
CA ALA A 259 0.82 2.95 27.95
C ALA A 259 1.08 2.55 29.41
N HIS A 260 0.35 1.52 29.86
CA HIS A 260 0.66 0.88 31.15
C HIS A 260 2.08 0.29 31.15
N PRO A 261 2.81 0.30 32.27
CA PRO A 261 4.18 -0.24 32.35
C PRO A 261 4.35 -1.68 31.84
N ASP A 262 3.33 -2.51 31.93
CA ASP A 262 3.38 -3.90 31.42
C ASP A 262 3.48 -3.98 29.89
N VAL A 263 3.05 -2.95 29.15
CA VAL A 263 3.24 -2.87 27.69
C VAL A 263 4.74 -2.83 27.34
N PHE A 264 5.55 -2.12 28.14
CA PHE A 264 6.99 -2.07 27.92
C PHE A 264 7.67 -3.41 28.12
N ASN A 265 7.15 -4.26 29.00
CA ASN A 265 7.65 -5.63 29.17
C ASN A 265 7.36 -6.49 27.93
N ILE A 266 6.18 -6.34 27.32
CA ILE A 266 5.83 -6.99 26.05
C ILE A 266 6.76 -6.52 24.93
N LEU A 267 6.95 -5.19 24.81
CA LEU A 267 7.83 -4.61 23.82
C LEU A 267 9.29 -5.05 23.99
N LEU A 268 9.80 -5.12 25.23
CA LEU A 268 11.15 -5.63 25.50
C LEU A 268 11.32 -7.07 24.97
N GLN A 269 10.35 -7.96 25.18
CA GLN A 269 10.41 -9.31 24.65
C GLN A 269 10.46 -9.30 23.11
N ILE A 270 9.61 -8.51 22.47
CA ILE A 270 9.60 -8.36 21.01
C ILE A 270 10.94 -7.83 20.49
N LEU A 271 11.49 -6.78 21.12
CA LEU A 271 12.71 -6.12 20.68
C LEU A 271 13.98 -6.96 20.91
N GLU A 272 13.99 -7.86 21.90
CA GLU A 272 15.13 -8.73 22.20
C GLU A 272 15.09 -10.04 21.43
N GLU A 273 13.94 -10.74 21.49
CA GLU A 273 13.80 -12.10 20.96
C GLU A 273 13.12 -12.14 19.59
N GLY A 274 12.53 -11.01 19.12
CA GLY A 274 11.76 -10.95 17.88
C GLY A 274 10.52 -11.85 17.89
N ARG A 275 10.02 -12.21 19.06
CA ARG A 275 8.87 -13.09 19.22
C ARG A 275 8.08 -12.73 20.48
N LEU A 276 6.79 -13.08 20.47
CA LEU A 276 5.91 -12.92 21.62
C LEU A 276 5.05 -14.17 21.77
N THR A 277 4.95 -14.69 22.99
CA THR A 277 4.08 -15.84 23.30
C THR A 277 2.71 -15.30 23.73
N ASP A 278 1.64 -15.75 23.07
CA ASP A 278 0.27 -15.39 23.44
C ASP A 278 -0.23 -16.16 24.68
N SER A 279 -1.40 -15.79 25.18
CA SER A 279 -2.04 -16.45 26.34
C SER A 279 -2.41 -17.92 26.09
N GLN A 280 -2.45 -18.36 24.82
CA GLN A 280 -2.71 -19.74 24.43
C GLN A 280 -1.42 -20.56 24.23
N GLY A 281 -0.25 -19.98 24.55
CA GLY A 281 1.05 -20.63 24.40
C GLY A 281 1.60 -20.63 22.97
N ARG A 282 0.97 -19.92 22.02
CA ARG A 282 1.46 -19.83 20.65
C ARG A 282 2.53 -18.75 20.55
N VAL A 283 3.61 -19.07 19.86
CA VAL A 283 4.71 -18.13 19.61
C VAL A 283 4.40 -17.37 18.32
N VAL A 284 4.36 -16.04 18.39
CA VAL A 284 4.17 -15.13 17.25
C VAL A 284 5.50 -14.49 16.93
N ASP A 285 5.88 -14.50 15.66
CA ASP A 285 7.16 -14.00 15.16
C ASP A 285 7.05 -12.54 14.71
N PHE A 286 7.91 -11.69 15.25
CA PHE A 286 8.01 -10.25 14.93
C PHE A 286 9.29 -9.90 14.15
N ARG A 287 10.11 -10.88 13.75
CA ARG A 287 11.38 -10.64 13.06
C ARG A 287 11.22 -9.94 11.72
N ASN A 288 10.07 -10.11 11.09
CA ASN A 288 9.77 -9.48 9.79
C ASN A 288 8.96 -8.18 9.93
N THR A 289 8.71 -7.72 11.15
CA THR A 289 7.97 -6.48 11.40
C THR A 289 8.92 -5.29 11.60
N VAL A 290 8.39 -4.10 11.35
CA VAL A 290 9.00 -2.84 11.78
C VAL A 290 8.18 -2.31 12.95
N ILE A 291 8.81 -2.06 14.08
CA ILE A 291 8.16 -1.53 15.28
C ILE A 291 8.37 -0.03 15.36
N ILE A 292 7.28 0.73 15.36
CA ILE A 292 7.31 2.19 15.50
C ILE A 292 6.50 2.56 16.76
N MET A 293 7.06 3.42 17.57
CA MET A 293 6.40 4.01 18.72
C MET A 293 6.39 5.52 18.53
N THR A 294 5.24 6.16 18.65
CA THR A 294 5.17 7.62 18.61
C THR A 294 5.03 8.18 20.01
N SER A 295 5.56 9.37 20.24
CA SER A 295 5.38 10.07 21.49
C SER A 295 5.40 11.58 21.27
N ASN A 296 4.62 12.29 22.10
CA ASN A 296 4.58 13.74 22.14
C ASN A 296 5.52 14.32 23.23
N VAL A 297 6.32 13.48 23.84
CA VAL A 297 7.34 13.91 24.84
C VAL A 297 8.37 14.81 24.16
N GLY A 298 8.71 15.93 24.82
CA GLY A 298 9.61 16.94 24.26
C GLY A 298 8.96 17.87 23.25
N ALA A 299 7.65 17.75 23.00
CA ALA A 299 6.95 18.62 22.04
C ALA A 299 7.04 20.11 22.43
N ARG A 300 6.99 20.43 23.73
CA ARG A 300 7.12 21.81 24.23
C ARG A 300 8.49 22.41 23.92
N GLU A 301 9.55 21.64 24.12
CA GLU A 301 10.93 22.04 23.86
C GLU A 301 11.13 22.33 22.37
N ILE A 302 10.50 21.54 21.48
CA ILE A 302 10.57 21.72 20.03
C ILE A 302 9.77 22.96 19.60
N THR A 303 8.54 23.13 20.12
CA THR A 303 7.65 24.24 19.74
C THR A 303 8.14 25.58 20.25
N THR A 304 8.69 25.64 21.48
CA THR A 304 9.19 26.90 22.07
C THR A 304 10.46 27.37 21.40
N SER A 305 11.19 26.50 20.74
CA SER A 305 12.43 26.78 20.02
C SER A 305 12.25 27.22 18.58
N ALA A 306 11.02 27.03 18.02
CA ALA A 306 10.68 27.56 16.70
C ALA A 306 10.63 29.10 16.77
N PRO A 307 11.31 29.85 15.87
CA PRO A 307 11.26 31.31 15.86
C PRO A 307 9.82 31.73 15.56
N LEU A 308 9.16 32.33 16.56
CA LEU A 308 7.93 33.09 16.35
C LEU A 308 8.24 34.19 15.32
N GLY A 309 7.57 34.17 14.17
CA GLY A 309 7.83 34.99 12.99
C GLY A 309 7.76 36.53 13.13
N PHE A 310 8.13 37.12 14.27
CA PHE A 310 8.16 38.56 14.51
C PHE A 310 9.47 39.08 15.10
N ALA A 311 10.56 38.32 15.06
CA ALA A 311 11.85 38.82 15.44
C ALA A 311 12.82 38.81 14.26
N SER A 312 12.74 39.82 13.41
CA SER A 312 13.88 40.25 12.59
C SER A 312 14.96 40.81 13.50
N GLY A 313 15.93 39.99 13.83
CA GLY A 313 17.09 40.42 14.64
C GLY A 313 17.80 39.24 15.24
N ASP A 314 18.84 38.80 14.56
CA ASP A 314 20.06 38.14 15.07
C ASP A 314 20.04 37.89 16.59
N LYS A 315 19.78 36.62 16.99
CA LYS A 315 20.10 35.87 18.21
C LYS A 315 18.89 35.10 18.77
N GLY A 316 18.98 33.76 18.69
CA GLY A 316 18.40 32.93 19.73
C GLY A 316 17.51 31.78 19.36
N GLY A 317 17.54 31.22 18.15
CA GLY A 317 17.09 29.85 17.95
C GLY A 317 18.08 28.90 18.62
N LEU A 318 17.60 28.02 19.50
CA LEU A 318 18.44 26.94 20.04
C LEU A 318 18.94 26.11 18.85
N ASP A 319 20.24 25.77 18.84
CA ASP A 319 20.80 24.90 17.82
C ASP A 319 20.06 23.56 17.86
N ASP A 320 19.77 22.95 16.69
CA ASP A 320 19.09 21.65 16.56
C ASP A 320 19.68 20.60 17.50
N LYS A 321 20.97 20.67 17.78
CA LYS A 321 21.67 19.82 18.75
C LYS A 321 21.21 20.04 20.18
N GLU A 322 20.94 21.28 20.57
CA GLU A 322 20.46 21.61 21.92
C GLU A 322 19.02 21.16 22.11
N ILE A 323 18.16 21.34 21.07
CA ILE A 323 16.77 20.83 21.08
C ILE A 323 16.79 19.33 21.25
N LYS A 324 17.57 18.63 20.41
CA LYS A 324 17.70 17.17 20.47
C LYS A 324 18.21 16.70 21.85
N SER A 325 19.17 17.41 22.43
CA SER A 325 19.70 17.09 23.76
C SER A 325 18.65 17.23 24.86
N ARG A 326 17.84 18.30 24.82
CA ARG A 326 16.74 18.53 25.79
C ARG A 326 15.64 17.46 25.64
N VAL A 327 15.18 17.20 24.40
CA VAL A 327 14.22 16.14 24.14
C VAL A 327 14.73 14.79 24.64
N MET A 328 15.99 14.44 24.38
CA MET A 328 16.60 13.21 24.86
C MET A 328 16.68 13.14 26.38
N SER A 329 16.85 14.28 27.07
CA SER A 329 16.79 14.34 28.52
C SER A 329 15.41 13.98 29.06
N GLU A 330 14.33 14.49 28.45
CA GLU A 330 12.96 14.17 28.85
C GLU A 330 12.62 12.68 28.56
N VAL A 331 13.06 12.17 27.41
CA VAL A 331 12.89 10.75 27.06
C VAL A 331 13.56 9.83 28.08
N LYS A 332 14.79 10.15 28.53
CA LYS A 332 15.51 9.37 29.56
C LYS A 332 14.85 9.43 30.94
N LYS A 333 14.06 10.43 31.24
CA LYS A 333 13.26 10.49 32.48
C LYS A 333 12.04 9.57 32.44
N LEU A 334 11.45 9.43 31.24
CA LEU A 334 10.20 8.69 31.08
C LEU A 334 10.43 7.21 30.83
N PHE A 335 11.39 6.88 29.98
CA PHE A 335 11.66 5.50 29.57
C PHE A 335 12.87 4.90 30.28
N ARG A 336 12.76 3.64 30.65
CA ARG A 336 13.87 2.92 31.32
C ARG A 336 15.08 2.80 30.38
N PRO A 337 16.31 2.92 30.87
CA PRO A 337 17.51 2.80 30.05
C PRO A 337 17.59 1.47 29.28
N GLU A 338 17.15 0.36 29.89
CA GLU A 338 17.13 -0.95 29.27
C GLU A 338 16.25 -0.98 28.02
N PHE A 339 15.12 -0.27 28.01
CA PHE A 339 14.22 -0.15 26.88
C PHE A 339 14.85 0.70 25.76
N LEU A 340 15.39 1.87 26.09
CA LEU A 340 16.02 2.75 25.12
C LEU A 340 17.21 2.10 24.41
N ASN A 341 17.97 1.25 25.11
CA ASN A 341 19.11 0.51 24.54
C ASN A 341 18.72 -0.58 23.54
N ARG A 342 17.42 -0.92 23.44
CA ARG A 342 16.91 -1.91 22.48
C ARG A 342 16.35 -1.26 21.22
N ILE A 343 16.16 0.04 21.23
CA ILE A 343 15.67 0.81 20.09
C ILE A 343 16.82 1.07 19.12
N ASP A 344 16.58 0.84 17.84
CA ASP A 344 17.58 1.05 16.79
C ASP A 344 17.88 2.54 16.57
N GLU A 345 16.81 3.38 16.58
CA GLU A 345 16.97 4.82 16.38
C GLU A 345 15.83 5.60 17.06
N ILE A 346 16.18 6.75 17.63
CA ILE A 346 15.25 7.71 18.20
C ILE A 346 15.23 8.91 17.26
N ILE A 347 14.09 9.14 16.63
CA ILE A 347 13.91 10.12 15.56
C ILE A 347 13.08 11.29 16.09
N VAL A 348 13.65 12.50 16.00
CA VAL A 348 13.00 13.73 16.44
C VAL A 348 12.43 14.45 15.22
N PHE A 349 11.12 14.67 15.23
CA PHE A 349 10.40 15.44 14.22
C PHE A 349 10.40 16.92 14.59
N LYS A 350 10.68 17.77 13.63
CA LYS A 350 10.67 19.24 13.79
C LYS A 350 9.26 19.78 13.61
N SER A 351 9.02 20.99 14.13
CA SER A 351 7.81 21.73 13.77
C SER A 351 7.83 22.08 12.28
N LEU A 352 6.65 22.05 11.66
CA LEU A 352 6.50 22.41 10.25
C LEU A 352 6.61 23.93 10.07
N THR A 353 7.26 24.35 8.99
CA THR A 353 7.30 25.74 8.53
C THR A 353 6.04 26.09 7.76
N GLU A 354 5.76 27.39 7.57
CA GLU A 354 4.61 27.85 6.78
C GLU A 354 4.67 27.35 5.33
N ASP A 355 5.84 27.34 4.72
CA ASP A 355 6.01 26.85 3.35
C ASP A 355 5.76 25.35 3.25
N GLU A 356 6.26 24.55 4.20
CA GLU A 356 5.98 23.11 4.27
C GLU A 356 4.49 22.81 4.47
N ILE A 357 3.79 23.65 5.22
CA ILE A 357 2.35 23.53 5.41
C ILE A 357 1.59 23.79 4.11
N VAL A 358 2.01 24.78 3.31
CA VAL A 358 1.44 25.04 1.98
C VAL A 358 1.66 23.84 1.05
N GLU A 359 2.84 23.23 1.06
CA GLU A 359 3.11 22.01 0.28
C GLU A 359 2.23 20.83 0.73
N ILE A 360 1.96 20.70 2.04
CA ILE A 360 1.03 19.69 2.56
C ILE A 360 -0.40 19.94 2.07
N VAL A 361 -0.85 21.20 2.02
CA VAL A 361 -2.15 21.55 1.42
C VAL A 361 -2.19 21.09 -0.03
N ASP A 362 -1.16 21.37 -0.82
CA ASP A 362 -1.11 20.97 -2.23
C ASP A 362 -1.16 19.44 -2.41
N LEU A 363 -0.49 18.66 -1.54
CA LEU A 363 -0.60 17.19 -1.52
C LEU A 363 -2.03 16.71 -1.20
N MET A 364 -2.67 17.29 -0.19
CA MET A 364 -4.04 16.92 0.18
C MET A 364 -5.05 17.27 -0.92
N ILE A 365 -4.83 18.38 -1.63
CA ILE A 365 -5.63 18.77 -2.79
C ILE A 365 -5.38 17.83 -3.98
N ASP A 366 -4.17 17.29 -4.13
CA ASP A 366 -3.89 16.29 -5.17
C ASP A 366 -4.69 14.99 -4.93
N GLU A 367 -4.88 14.57 -3.69
CA GLU A 367 -5.80 13.45 -3.34
C GLU A 367 -7.25 13.76 -3.75
N LEU A 368 -7.73 14.98 -3.49
CA LEU A 368 -9.06 15.42 -3.92
C LEU A 368 -9.16 15.48 -5.45
N ARG A 369 -8.10 15.96 -6.12
CA ARG A 369 -8.01 16.02 -7.58
C ARG A 369 -8.16 14.63 -8.20
N GLN A 370 -7.51 13.60 -7.67
CA GLN A 370 -7.65 12.23 -8.17
C GLN A 370 -9.10 11.73 -8.06
N ARG A 371 -9.79 12.01 -6.96
CA ARG A 371 -11.23 11.67 -6.80
C ARG A 371 -12.13 12.40 -7.82
N LEU A 372 -11.83 13.67 -8.12
CA LEU A 372 -12.57 14.44 -9.12
C LEU A 372 -12.29 13.96 -10.55
N ILE A 373 -11.07 13.51 -10.84
CA ILE A 373 -10.71 12.94 -12.15
C ILE A 373 -11.53 11.67 -12.45
N GLU A 374 -11.85 10.86 -11.46
CA GLU A 374 -12.76 9.69 -11.62
C GLU A 374 -14.16 10.11 -12.07
N GLN A 375 -14.58 11.35 -11.73
CA GLN A 375 -15.84 11.96 -12.18
C GLN A 375 -15.66 12.82 -13.45
N ASN A 376 -14.50 12.74 -14.10
CA ASN A 376 -14.12 13.55 -15.24
C ASN A 376 -14.17 15.05 -14.97
N MET A 377 -13.68 15.47 -13.79
CA MET A 377 -13.51 16.85 -13.36
C MET A 377 -12.11 17.07 -12.80
N THR A 378 -11.66 18.30 -12.67
CA THR A 378 -10.39 18.61 -12.00
C THR A 378 -10.43 19.95 -11.27
N ILE A 379 -9.52 20.13 -10.30
CA ILE A 379 -9.41 21.33 -9.50
C ILE A 379 -7.97 21.87 -9.53
N ASN A 380 -7.82 23.18 -9.67
CA ASN A 380 -6.55 23.87 -9.56
C ASN A 380 -6.64 24.95 -8.49
N LEU A 381 -5.61 25.07 -7.67
CA LEU A 381 -5.51 26.12 -6.65
C LEU A 381 -4.45 27.13 -7.05
N THR A 382 -4.73 28.41 -6.81
CA THR A 382 -3.69 29.44 -6.85
C THR A 382 -2.83 29.36 -5.58
N LYS A 383 -1.59 29.82 -5.65
CA LYS A 383 -0.71 29.89 -4.48
C LYS A 383 -1.29 30.71 -3.32
N GLN A 384 -2.14 31.69 -3.64
CA GLN A 384 -2.82 32.50 -2.64
C GLN A 384 -3.91 31.70 -1.93
N ALA A 385 -4.68 30.89 -2.67
CA ALA A 385 -5.66 29.97 -2.10
C ALA A 385 -5.01 28.93 -1.18
N SER A 386 -3.90 28.28 -1.60
CA SER A 386 -3.15 27.35 -0.75
C SER A 386 -2.66 28.00 0.55
N LYS A 387 -2.16 29.24 0.49
CA LYS A 387 -1.74 30.01 1.65
C LYS A 387 -2.89 30.36 2.61
N LEU A 388 -4.05 30.73 2.06
CA LEU A 388 -5.23 31.01 2.87
C LEU A 388 -5.70 29.77 3.60
N ILE A 389 -5.77 28.62 2.92
CA ILE A 389 -6.13 27.34 3.52
C ILE A 389 -5.11 26.95 4.59
N ALA A 390 -3.81 27.10 4.31
CA ALA A 390 -2.75 26.85 5.28
C ALA A 390 -2.92 27.69 6.53
N LYS A 391 -3.20 28.98 6.38
CA LYS A 391 -3.39 29.93 7.50
C LYS A 391 -4.62 29.58 8.34
N GLU A 392 -5.75 29.22 7.73
CA GLU A 392 -6.96 28.82 8.45
C GLU A 392 -6.91 27.42 9.03
N GLY A 393 -6.12 26.55 8.42
CA GLY A 393 -6.01 25.13 8.79
C GLY A 393 -4.82 24.82 9.72
N THR A 394 -4.04 25.81 10.13
CA THR A 394 -2.88 25.57 10.98
C THR A 394 -3.12 26.10 12.39
N ASP A 395 -2.80 25.27 13.38
CA ASP A 395 -2.75 25.64 14.79
C ASP A 395 -1.35 25.29 15.32
N LEU A 396 -0.73 26.25 15.99
CA LEU A 396 0.62 26.08 16.58
C LEU A 396 0.71 24.87 17.54
N SER A 397 -0.42 24.48 18.15
CA SER A 397 -0.49 23.36 19.09
C SER A 397 -0.77 22.01 18.41
N PHE A 398 -1.42 22.01 17.26
CA PHE A 398 -1.92 20.81 16.58
C PHE A 398 -1.28 20.55 15.19
N GLY A 399 -0.36 21.43 14.76
CA GLY A 399 0.35 21.31 13.49
C GLY A 399 -0.58 21.27 12.29
N ALA A 400 -0.33 20.36 11.35
CA ALA A 400 -1.13 20.17 10.14
C ALA A 400 -2.42 19.35 10.34
N ARG A 401 -2.72 18.84 11.55
CA ARG A 401 -3.91 17.99 11.79
C ARG A 401 -5.25 18.67 11.47
N PRO A 402 -5.44 19.98 11.74
CA PRO A 402 -6.68 20.68 11.40
C PRO A 402 -6.84 20.97 9.89
N LEU A 403 -5.78 20.87 9.07
CA LEU A 403 -5.83 21.17 7.63
C LEU A 403 -6.91 20.36 6.90
N ARG A 404 -7.06 19.08 7.23
CA ARG A 404 -8.09 18.22 6.60
C ARG A 404 -9.50 18.78 6.80
N ARG A 405 -9.81 19.30 7.99
CA ARG A 405 -11.09 19.93 8.28
C ARG A 405 -11.24 21.28 7.57
N ALA A 406 -10.14 22.04 7.46
CA ALA A 406 -10.14 23.29 6.71
C ALA A 406 -10.40 23.04 5.23
N ILE A 407 -9.73 22.08 4.62
CA ILE A 407 -9.94 21.68 3.22
C ILE A 407 -11.38 21.21 3.02
N GLN A 408 -11.89 20.35 3.90
CA GLN A 408 -13.29 19.92 3.84
C GLN A 408 -14.24 21.11 3.82
N ARG A 409 -14.16 21.98 4.82
CA ARG A 409 -15.05 23.14 4.97
C ARG A 409 -14.90 24.17 3.85
N LEU A 410 -13.65 24.45 3.41
CA LEU A 410 -13.39 25.55 2.47
C LEU A 410 -13.44 25.13 1.00
N ILE A 411 -13.24 23.83 0.71
CA ILE A 411 -13.15 23.32 -0.65
C ILE A 411 -14.19 22.22 -0.93
N GLU A 412 -14.17 21.10 -0.15
CA GLU A 412 -14.99 19.92 -0.46
C GLU A 412 -16.49 20.23 -0.33
N ASP A 413 -16.91 20.86 0.78
CA ASP A 413 -18.33 21.18 1.02
C ASP A 413 -18.87 22.15 -0.03
N PRO A 414 -18.22 23.31 -0.33
CA PRO A 414 -18.73 24.23 -1.35
C PRO A 414 -18.74 23.65 -2.77
N ILE A 415 -17.74 22.84 -3.14
CA ILE A 415 -17.73 22.20 -4.45
C ILE A 415 -18.84 21.15 -4.56
N SER A 416 -19.07 20.38 -3.51
CA SER A 416 -20.15 19.38 -3.46
C SER A 416 -21.52 20.02 -3.65
N GLU A 417 -21.80 21.15 -2.97
CA GLU A 417 -23.04 21.91 -3.15
C GLU A 417 -23.19 22.39 -4.59
N GLN A 418 -22.15 22.98 -5.17
CA GLN A 418 -22.19 23.50 -6.53
C GLN A 418 -22.29 22.40 -7.60
N ILE A 419 -21.79 21.19 -7.34
CA ILE A 419 -22.01 20.02 -8.20
C ILE A 419 -23.47 19.60 -8.16
N LEU A 420 -24.07 19.55 -6.96
CA LEU A 420 -25.48 19.20 -6.79
C LEU A 420 -26.43 20.24 -7.40
N GLU A 421 -26.05 21.52 -7.38
CA GLU A 421 -26.76 22.61 -8.06
C GLU A 421 -26.60 22.56 -9.60
N GLY A 422 -25.73 21.69 -10.13
CA GLY A 422 -25.48 21.57 -11.55
C GLY A 422 -24.55 22.65 -12.14
N LYS A 423 -23.86 23.43 -11.30
CA LYS A 423 -22.89 24.43 -11.74
C LYS A 423 -21.66 23.77 -12.37
N TRP A 424 -21.22 22.63 -11.83
CA TRP A 424 -20.12 21.83 -12.34
C TRP A 424 -20.64 20.52 -12.90
N THR A 425 -20.20 20.20 -14.11
CA THR A 425 -20.59 18.99 -14.84
C THR A 425 -19.36 18.22 -15.29
N SER A 426 -19.53 16.99 -15.78
CA SER A 426 -18.44 16.22 -16.37
C SER A 426 -17.73 17.04 -17.46
N GLY A 427 -16.41 17.12 -17.39
CA GLY A 427 -15.57 17.97 -18.24
C GLY A 427 -15.21 19.32 -17.63
N SER A 428 -15.68 19.64 -16.42
CA SER A 428 -15.38 20.92 -15.77
C SER A 428 -13.97 20.96 -15.19
N VAL A 429 -13.29 22.09 -15.39
CA VAL A 429 -12.06 22.48 -14.68
C VAL A 429 -12.43 23.59 -13.70
N ILE A 430 -12.13 23.42 -12.43
CA ILE A 430 -12.48 24.34 -11.35
C ILE A 430 -11.20 25.03 -10.89
N ASP A 431 -11.09 26.33 -11.13
CA ASP A 431 -10.00 27.14 -10.60
C ASP A 431 -10.45 27.79 -9.29
N VAL A 432 -9.62 27.65 -8.24
CA VAL A 432 -9.87 28.22 -6.91
C VAL A 432 -8.91 29.37 -6.68
N ASP A 433 -9.48 30.54 -6.42
CA ASP A 433 -8.72 31.76 -6.13
C ASP A 433 -9.22 32.45 -4.86
N VAL A 434 -8.54 33.48 -4.43
CA VAL A 434 -8.90 34.28 -3.25
C VAL A 434 -9.54 35.58 -3.69
N GLU A 435 -10.72 35.88 -3.15
CA GLU A 435 -11.38 37.15 -3.27
C GLU A 435 -11.25 37.94 -1.95
N HIS A 436 -10.73 39.15 -2.06
CA HIS A 436 -10.60 40.05 -0.92
C HIS A 436 -11.88 40.88 -0.77
N THR A 437 -12.64 40.62 0.28
CA THR A 437 -13.86 41.37 0.61
C THR A 437 -13.68 42.20 1.88
N GLU A 438 -14.60 43.13 2.16
CA GLU A 438 -14.57 43.92 3.41
C GLU A 438 -14.69 43.04 4.66
N ASP A 439 -15.32 41.86 4.54
CA ASP A 439 -15.50 40.88 5.61
C ASP A 439 -14.34 39.88 5.76
N GLY A 440 -13.32 39.96 4.90
CA GLY A 440 -12.13 39.11 4.90
C GLY A 440 -11.84 38.42 3.56
N ASP A 441 -10.87 37.53 3.58
CA ASP A 441 -10.45 36.75 2.43
C ASP A 441 -11.31 35.51 2.29
N HIS A 442 -11.93 35.31 1.11
CA HIS A 442 -12.77 34.14 0.82
C HIS A 442 -12.29 33.42 -0.44
N LEU A 443 -12.54 32.10 -0.50
CA LEU A 443 -12.26 31.32 -1.69
C LEU A 443 -13.40 31.45 -2.71
N THR A 444 -13.04 31.69 -3.95
CA THR A 444 -13.96 31.73 -5.10
C THR A 444 -13.67 30.59 -6.07
N PHE A 445 -14.74 30.05 -6.66
CA PHE A 445 -14.70 28.92 -7.59
C PHE A 445 -15.15 29.39 -8.95
N VAL A 446 -14.22 29.42 -9.92
CA VAL A 446 -14.45 29.90 -11.27
C VAL A 446 -14.15 28.81 -12.30
N PRO A 447 -14.80 28.86 -13.48
CA PRO A 447 -14.45 27.96 -14.58
C PRO A 447 -13.02 28.17 -15.00
N GLY A 448 -12.20 27.13 -14.90
CA GLY A 448 -10.82 27.14 -15.32
C GLY A 448 -10.64 26.72 -16.78
N THR A 449 -9.45 27.00 -17.30
CA THR A 449 -9.03 26.60 -18.65
C THR A 449 -7.95 25.53 -18.53
N GLY A 450 -8.18 24.36 -19.10
CA GLY A 450 -7.20 23.27 -19.06
C GLY A 450 -7.77 21.94 -19.55
N SER A 451 -6.93 20.93 -19.66
CA SER A 451 -7.35 19.55 -19.91
C SER A 451 -7.35 18.78 -18.60
N ILE A 452 -8.33 17.91 -18.44
CA ILE A 452 -8.40 17.00 -17.29
C ILE A 452 -7.27 15.97 -17.45
N PRO A 453 -6.37 15.82 -16.47
CA PRO A 453 -5.32 14.83 -16.54
C PRO A 453 -5.91 13.40 -16.60
N ALA A 454 -5.19 12.48 -17.23
CA ALA A 454 -5.57 11.08 -17.14
C ALA A 454 -5.44 10.59 -15.68
N PRO A 455 -6.35 9.72 -15.20
CA PRO A 455 -6.24 9.15 -13.87
C PRO A 455 -4.90 8.45 -13.71
N ARG A 456 -4.23 8.68 -12.59
CA ARG A 456 -2.99 7.94 -12.27
C ARG A 456 -3.34 6.46 -12.20
N LYS A 457 -2.70 5.66 -13.05
CA LYS A 457 -2.76 4.20 -12.88
C LYS A 457 -2.20 3.89 -11.50
N ARG A 458 -3.00 3.30 -10.64
CA ARG A 458 -2.48 2.66 -9.43
C ARG A 458 -1.58 1.54 -9.92
N ASP A 459 -0.27 1.71 -9.81
CA ASP A 459 0.72 0.64 -10.01
C ASP A 459 0.57 -0.36 -8.85
N THR A 460 -0.49 -1.12 -8.88
CA THR A 460 -0.71 -2.24 -7.97
C THR A 460 -0.82 -3.50 -8.81
N ILE A 461 -0.08 -4.52 -8.39
CA ILE A 461 -0.21 -5.91 -8.85
C ILE A 461 -1.71 -6.36 -8.87
N ALA A 462 -2.55 -5.74 -8.03
CA ALA A 462 -4.00 -5.89 -8.04
C ALA A 462 -4.66 -5.42 -9.35
N ALA A 463 -4.17 -4.36 -9.99
CA ALA A 463 -4.71 -3.88 -11.27
C ALA A 463 -4.33 -4.81 -12.43
N GLU A 464 -3.18 -5.45 -12.37
CA GLU A 464 -2.81 -6.50 -13.35
C GLU A 464 -3.63 -7.78 -13.13
N ALA A 465 -3.93 -8.14 -11.86
CA ALA A 465 -4.79 -9.27 -11.55
C ALA A 465 -6.25 -9.01 -11.95
N GLU A 466 -6.77 -7.80 -11.79
CA GLU A 466 -8.10 -7.42 -12.29
C GLU A 466 -8.15 -7.38 -13.82
N LEU A 467 -7.10 -6.92 -14.50
CA LEU A 467 -7.00 -6.98 -15.96
C LEU A 467 -6.92 -8.41 -16.48
N LEU A 468 -6.24 -9.31 -15.76
CA LEU A 468 -6.21 -10.74 -16.07
C LEU A 468 -7.55 -11.42 -15.79
N LEU A 469 -8.29 -10.99 -14.76
CA LEU A 469 -9.63 -11.49 -14.46
C LEU A 469 -10.70 -10.88 -15.38
N ALA A 470 -10.58 -9.64 -15.81
CA ALA A 470 -11.46 -8.99 -16.77
C ALA A 470 -11.26 -9.52 -18.21
N GLY A 471 -10.09 -10.06 -18.52
CA GLY A 471 -9.84 -10.80 -19.77
C GLY A 471 -10.47 -12.20 -19.81
N TYR A 472 -10.97 -12.69 -18.68
CA TYR A 472 -11.79 -13.89 -18.61
C TYR A 472 -13.26 -13.52 -18.86
N ASP A 473 -13.58 -13.30 -20.13
CA ASP A 473 -14.97 -13.13 -20.57
C ASP A 473 -15.74 -14.43 -20.31
N LEU A 474 -16.74 -14.34 -19.44
CA LEU A 474 -17.69 -15.40 -19.07
C LEU A 474 -18.51 -15.92 -20.28
N SER A 475 -18.25 -15.48 -21.49
CA SER A 475 -18.89 -15.93 -22.74
C SER A 475 -18.55 -17.37 -23.12
N HIS A 476 -17.62 -18.04 -22.45
CA HIS A 476 -17.25 -19.44 -22.72
C HIS A 476 -17.78 -20.48 -21.73
N ALA A 477 -18.50 -20.07 -20.69
CA ALA A 477 -19.30 -20.99 -19.89
C ALA A 477 -20.64 -21.25 -20.61
N GLY A 478 -20.61 -22.13 -21.59
CA GLY A 478 -21.80 -22.61 -22.33
C GLY A 478 -22.77 -23.33 -21.40
N LEU A 479 -23.57 -22.59 -20.67
CA LEU A 479 -24.82 -23.03 -20.07
C LEU A 479 -25.97 -22.41 -20.86
N SER A 480 -26.35 -23.07 -21.98
CA SER A 480 -27.57 -22.80 -22.71
C SER A 480 -28.76 -22.98 -21.76
N SER A 481 -29.39 -21.88 -21.39
CA SER A 481 -30.74 -21.90 -20.83
C SER A 481 -31.71 -22.37 -21.91
N ARG A 482 -32.02 -23.64 -21.90
CA ARG A 482 -33.20 -24.14 -22.65
C ARG A 482 -34.45 -23.58 -21.97
N GLY A 483 -35.16 -22.76 -22.68
CA GLY A 483 -36.45 -22.21 -22.35
C GLY A 483 -37.44 -23.29 -22.04
N GLY A 484 -38.13 -23.15 -20.90
CA GLY A 484 -39.27 -23.95 -20.55
C GLY A 484 -40.49 -23.44 -21.24
N GLY A 485 -41.15 -24.32 -21.97
CA GLY A 485 -42.50 -24.13 -22.48
C GLY A 485 -43.51 -24.28 -21.35
N SER A 486 -44.48 -23.40 -21.36
CA SER A 486 -45.70 -23.42 -20.60
C SER A 486 -46.56 -24.66 -20.90
N SER A 487 -47.13 -25.27 -19.88
CA SER A 487 -48.50 -25.84 -19.99
C SER A 487 -49.15 -25.92 -18.59
N SER A 488 -50.32 -25.34 -18.56
CA SER A 488 -51.37 -25.37 -17.58
C SER A 488 -51.93 -26.77 -17.28
N GLY A 489 -52.47 -26.94 -16.08
CA GLY A 489 -53.42 -28.05 -15.78
C GLY A 489 -53.39 -28.44 -14.29
N ASP A 490 -54.15 -27.85 -13.50
CA ASP A 490 -55.40 -28.26 -12.82
C ASP A 490 -55.36 -29.48 -11.88
N GLN A 491 -55.99 -29.27 -10.70
CA GLN A 491 -56.71 -30.16 -9.78
C GLN A 491 -55.95 -31.03 -8.76
N ALA A 492 -56.06 -30.64 -7.50
CA ALA A 492 -57.04 -31.10 -6.48
C ALA A 492 -56.62 -32.31 -5.62
N ALA A 493 -56.73 -32.12 -4.31
CA ALA A 493 -57.10 -33.03 -3.21
C ALA A 493 -56.14 -34.18 -2.84
N ASP A 494 -55.54 -34.14 -1.69
CA ASP A 494 -55.93 -34.62 -0.34
C ASP A 494 -54.87 -34.14 0.68
#